data_6657836ac1a69b29d46ae99e580a8325
#
_entry.id   6657836ac1a69b29d46ae99e580a8325
#
_cell.length_a   1.000
_cell.length_b   1.000
_cell.length_c   1.000
_cell.angle_alpha   90.00
_cell.angle_beta   90.00
_cell.angle_gamma   90.00
#
_symmetry.space_group_name_H-M   'P 1'
#
loop_
_entity.id
_entity.type
_entity.pdbx_description
1 polymer ?
#
loop_
_entity_poly.entity_id
_entity_poly.type
_entity_poly.pdbx_seq_one_letter_code
_entity_poly.pdbx_strand_id
1 'polypeptide(L)'
;MGVVSAILRGSAAACILLALPGAVMAQTNGCALQNGDGGRRILRCPGGVTVTAEAGASFTLHDRNGDGSPDSVSLRRRAILVDVDSSRHSGGFQVVTPQAIAAVRGTQWAVDVGGGQTSVLVVRGAVGVRRPQGDPVVLRPGEGVDVRSGTAPLEVRRWPGPRAAALLARLGQ
;
A
#
# COMPACT_ATOMS: atom_id res chain seq x y z
N MET A 1 -42.84 69.43 34.35
CA MET A 1 -41.99 69.20 33.19
C MET A 1 -41.02 68.09 33.52
N GLY A 2 -41.36 66.86 33.12
CA GLY A 2 -40.60 65.65 33.41
C GLY A 2 -40.11 65.04 32.11
N VAL A 3 -38.83 64.85 32.03
CA VAL A 3 -38.17 64.21 30.85
C VAL A 3 -37.98 62.73 31.23
N VAL A 4 -38.62 61.86 30.46
CA VAL A 4 -38.51 60.40 30.62
C VAL A 4 -37.37 59.92 29.70
N SER A 5 -36.24 59.47 30.28
CA SER A 5 -35.17 58.84 29.56
C SER A 5 -35.49 57.36 29.30
N ALA A 6 -35.60 56.97 28.06
CA ALA A 6 -35.75 55.60 27.60
C ALA A 6 -34.34 54.95 27.48
N ILE A 7 -34.15 53.86 28.27
CA ILE A 7 -32.92 53.04 28.19
C ILE A 7 -33.13 51.95 27.13
N LEU A 8 -32.42 52.01 26.02
CA LEU A 8 -32.37 50.99 24.98
C LEU A 8 -31.44 49.87 25.46
N ARG A 9 -31.98 48.66 25.74
CA ARG A 9 -31.23 47.44 25.99
C ARG A 9 -30.91 46.78 24.66
N GLY A 10 -29.66 46.90 24.22
CA GLY A 10 -29.16 46.17 23.07
C GLY A 10 -28.85 44.73 23.47
N SER A 11 -29.58 43.74 22.91
CA SER A 11 -29.26 42.33 22.99
C SER A 11 -28.19 42.01 21.99
N ALA A 12 -26.98 41.72 22.46
CA ALA A 12 -25.90 41.14 21.63
C ALA A 12 -26.16 39.66 21.43
N ALA A 13 -26.59 39.28 20.21
CA ALA A 13 -26.66 37.88 19.80
C ALA A 13 -25.25 37.39 19.47
N ALA A 14 -24.68 36.55 20.35
CA ALA A 14 -23.42 35.86 20.11
C ALA A 14 -23.66 34.71 19.11
N CYS A 15 -23.22 34.88 17.85
CA CYS A 15 -23.13 33.78 16.89
C CYS A 15 -21.99 32.83 17.28
N ILE A 16 -22.31 31.68 17.87
CA ILE A 16 -21.35 30.58 18.09
C ILE A 16 -21.16 29.88 16.74
N LEU A 17 -20.03 30.15 16.07
CA LEU A 17 -19.55 29.38 14.91
C LEU A 17 -19.10 28.01 15.40
N LEU A 18 -19.92 26.99 15.21
CA LEU A 18 -19.53 25.59 15.36
C LEU A 18 -18.55 25.25 14.21
N ALA A 19 -17.25 25.22 14.52
CA ALA A 19 -16.26 24.66 13.63
C ALA A 19 -16.44 23.14 13.56
N LEU A 20 -16.99 22.65 12.44
CA LEU A 20 -17.00 21.20 12.13
C LEU A 20 -15.54 20.74 11.94
N PRO A 21 -15.11 19.66 12.62
CA PRO A 21 -13.80 19.08 12.35
C PRO A 21 -13.82 18.56 10.91
N GLY A 22 -13.08 19.21 10.02
CA GLY A 22 -12.85 18.73 8.67
C GLY A 22 -12.16 17.38 8.76
N ALA A 23 -12.81 16.30 8.31
CA ALA A 23 -12.17 15.02 8.13
C ALA A 23 -11.00 15.20 7.17
N VAL A 24 -9.78 15.08 7.66
CA VAL A 24 -8.58 15.02 6.84
C VAL A 24 -8.66 13.72 6.06
N MET A 25 -9.16 13.78 4.83
CA MET A 25 -9.09 12.67 3.88
C MET A 25 -7.61 12.48 3.57
N ALA A 26 -7.01 11.41 4.11
CA ALA A 26 -5.68 10.99 3.72
C ALA A 26 -5.72 10.77 2.20
N GLN A 27 -4.95 11.55 1.45
CA GLN A 27 -4.84 11.41 0.00
C GLN A 27 -4.14 10.09 -0.29
N THR A 28 -4.91 9.08 -0.67
CA THR A 28 -4.44 7.74 -1.02
C THR A 28 -4.23 7.62 -2.54
N ASN A 29 -3.71 8.67 -3.21
CA ASN A 29 -3.45 8.69 -4.66
C ASN A 29 -4.61 8.08 -5.48
N GLY A 30 -5.85 8.57 -5.24
CA GLY A 30 -7.05 8.09 -5.92
C GLY A 30 -7.56 6.72 -5.47
N CYS A 31 -6.87 6.03 -4.54
CA CYS A 31 -7.29 4.72 -4.05
C CYS A 31 -8.38 4.83 -2.95
N ALA A 32 -9.37 3.96 -3.00
CA ALA A 32 -10.34 3.78 -1.92
C ALA A 32 -9.74 2.90 -0.82
N LEU A 33 -9.69 3.43 0.40
CA LEU A 33 -9.22 2.70 1.58
C LEU A 33 -10.37 1.98 2.26
N GLN A 34 -10.21 0.68 2.52
CA GLN A 34 -11.09 -0.15 3.32
C GLN A 34 -10.28 -0.78 4.46
N ASN A 35 -10.81 -0.75 5.67
CA ASN A 35 -10.25 -1.49 6.80
C ASN A 35 -10.71 -2.94 6.73
N GLY A 36 -9.76 -3.86 6.87
CA GLY A 36 -9.99 -5.30 6.98
C GLY A 36 -9.80 -5.80 8.40
N ASP A 37 -10.15 -7.06 8.65
CA ASP A 37 -9.98 -7.70 9.95
C ASP A 37 -8.52 -7.73 10.39
N GLY A 38 -8.31 -7.71 11.72
CA GLY A 38 -6.96 -7.74 12.29
C GLY A 38 -6.12 -6.50 12.01
N GLY A 39 -6.74 -5.35 11.71
CA GLY A 39 -6.06 -4.08 11.45
C GLY A 39 -5.39 -4.00 10.07
N ARG A 40 -5.74 -4.89 9.15
CA ARG A 40 -5.31 -4.81 7.74
C ARG A 40 -5.93 -3.59 7.06
N ARG A 41 -5.24 -3.10 6.05
CA ARG A 41 -5.73 -2.03 5.16
C ARG A 41 -5.78 -2.54 3.74
N ILE A 42 -6.91 -2.36 3.08
CA ILE A 42 -7.12 -2.76 1.68
C ILE A 42 -7.30 -1.48 0.87
N LEU A 43 -6.41 -1.22 -0.06
CA LEU A 43 -6.49 -0.09 -0.98
C LEU A 43 -6.89 -0.63 -2.35
N ARG A 44 -8.03 -0.15 -2.85
CA ARG A 44 -8.50 -0.42 -4.21
C ARG A 44 -8.24 0.81 -5.06
N CYS A 45 -7.31 0.69 -5.97
CA CYS A 45 -6.84 1.80 -6.78
C CYS A 45 -7.47 1.79 -8.18
N PRO A 46 -7.54 2.95 -8.85
CA PRO A 46 -7.81 3.01 -10.29
C PRO A 46 -6.85 2.10 -11.05
N GLY A 47 -7.20 1.73 -12.29
CA GLY A 47 -6.34 0.85 -13.09
C GLY A 47 -6.29 -0.61 -12.64
N GLY A 48 -7.17 -1.07 -11.72
CA GLY A 48 -7.26 -2.48 -11.33
C GLY A 48 -6.12 -2.95 -10.41
N VAL A 49 -5.51 -2.04 -9.65
CA VAL A 49 -4.51 -2.37 -8.63
C VAL A 49 -5.18 -2.48 -7.26
N THR A 50 -4.96 -3.58 -6.57
CA THR A 50 -5.36 -3.76 -5.16
C THR A 50 -4.14 -4.03 -4.31
N VAL A 51 -4.00 -3.29 -3.21
CA VAL A 51 -2.94 -3.49 -2.22
C VAL A 51 -3.56 -3.83 -0.88
N THR A 52 -3.33 -5.05 -0.40
CA THR A 52 -3.70 -5.47 0.96
C THR A 52 -2.46 -5.41 1.85
N ALA A 53 -2.51 -4.56 2.87
CA ALA A 53 -1.40 -4.34 3.78
C ALA A 53 -1.68 -4.95 5.14
N GLU A 54 -0.71 -5.67 5.69
CA GLU A 54 -0.72 -6.17 7.06
C GLU A 54 -0.84 -5.02 8.06
N ALA A 55 -1.39 -5.30 9.24
CA ALA A 55 -1.43 -4.33 10.35
C ALA A 55 -0.03 -3.80 10.67
N GLY A 56 0.10 -2.47 10.72
CA GLY A 56 1.37 -1.81 10.99
C GLY A 56 2.37 -1.82 9.81
N ALA A 57 1.95 -2.23 8.62
CA ALA A 57 2.78 -2.10 7.42
C ALA A 57 3.06 -0.63 7.11
N SER A 58 4.33 -0.32 6.80
CA SER A 58 4.78 1.02 6.40
C SER A 58 5.07 1.03 4.91
N PHE A 59 4.22 1.68 4.15
CA PHE A 59 4.34 1.80 2.70
C PHE A 59 3.81 3.13 2.18
N THR A 60 4.23 3.49 0.97
CA THR A 60 3.77 4.68 0.23
C THR A 60 3.50 4.29 -1.21
N LEU A 61 2.33 4.64 -1.73
CA LEU A 61 1.99 4.51 -3.15
C LEU A 61 2.57 5.69 -3.93
N HIS A 62 2.99 5.43 -5.16
CA HIS A 62 3.50 6.43 -6.09
C HIS A 62 2.77 6.31 -7.42
N ASP A 63 2.37 7.46 -7.94
CA ASP A 63 1.84 7.68 -9.27
C ASP A 63 2.83 8.64 -9.96
N ARG A 64 3.78 8.10 -10.72
CA ARG A 64 4.87 8.86 -11.31
C ARG A 64 4.50 9.54 -12.61
N ASN A 65 3.50 9.01 -13.30
CA ASN A 65 3.00 9.58 -14.55
C ASN A 65 1.82 10.55 -14.34
N GLY A 66 1.25 10.62 -13.12
CA GLY A 66 0.20 11.57 -12.76
C GLY A 66 -1.17 11.23 -13.37
N ASP A 67 -1.42 9.98 -13.75
CA ASP A 67 -2.70 9.55 -14.35
C ASP A 67 -3.78 9.20 -13.31
N GLY A 68 -3.47 9.34 -12.02
CA GLY A 68 -4.36 9.02 -10.91
C GLY A 68 -4.36 7.53 -10.54
N SER A 69 -3.55 6.70 -11.20
CA SER A 69 -3.37 5.27 -10.91
C SER A 69 -1.95 5.00 -10.43
N PRO A 70 -1.73 4.41 -9.25
CA PRO A 70 -0.38 4.15 -8.79
C PRO A 70 0.32 3.13 -9.68
N ASP A 71 1.57 3.42 -10.03
CA ASP A 71 2.47 2.55 -10.78
C ASP A 71 3.47 1.81 -9.90
N SER A 72 3.59 2.23 -8.64
CA SER A 72 4.51 1.59 -7.71
C SER A 72 4.15 1.82 -6.25
N VAL A 73 4.73 0.97 -5.39
CA VAL A 73 4.67 1.10 -3.94
C VAL A 73 6.06 0.95 -3.34
N SER A 74 6.43 1.86 -2.45
CA SER A 74 7.59 1.70 -1.58
C SER A 74 7.17 1.01 -0.29
N LEU A 75 7.72 -0.17 0.02
CA LEU A 75 7.46 -0.91 1.26
C LEU A 75 8.71 -0.89 2.14
N ARG A 76 8.57 -0.46 3.39
CA ARG A 76 9.70 -0.37 4.34
C ARG A 76 9.63 -1.38 5.46
N ARG A 77 8.43 -1.86 5.80
CA ARG A 77 8.23 -2.77 6.93
C ARG A 77 6.93 -3.54 6.80
N ARG A 78 6.95 -4.81 7.25
CA ARG A 78 5.82 -5.73 7.23
C ARG A 78 5.44 -6.16 5.82
N ALA A 79 4.29 -6.82 5.71
CA ALA A 79 3.88 -7.44 4.45
C ALA A 79 2.78 -6.67 3.73
N ILE A 80 2.82 -6.77 2.40
CA ILE A 80 1.72 -6.40 1.50
C ILE A 80 1.46 -7.54 0.51
N LEU A 81 0.20 -7.70 0.12
CA LEU A 81 -0.22 -8.46 -1.05
C LEU A 81 -0.66 -7.46 -2.12
N VAL A 82 -0.11 -7.58 -3.30
CA VAL A 82 -0.49 -6.76 -4.45
C VAL A 82 -1.15 -7.63 -5.48
N ASP A 83 -2.30 -7.21 -5.98
CA ASP A 83 -3.00 -7.82 -7.11
C ASP A 83 -3.16 -6.78 -8.21
N VAL A 84 -2.66 -7.09 -9.40
CA VAL A 84 -2.71 -6.23 -10.58
C VAL A 84 -3.47 -6.94 -11.68
N ASP A 85 -4.57 -6.33 -12.12
CA ASP A 85 -5.35 -6.80 -13.26
C ASP A 85 -4.70 -6.30 -14.56
N SER A 86 -4.10 -7.23 -15.32
CA SER A 86 -3.42 -6.91 -16.58
C SER A 86 -4.33 -6.37 -17.69
N SER A 87 -5.64 -6.62 -17.60
CA SER A 87 -6.61 -6.09 -18.56
C SER A 87 -6.88 -4.60 -18.35
N ARG A 88 -6.63 -4.10 -17.15
CA ARG A 88 -6.90 -2.72 -16.72
C ARG A 88 -5.62 -1.92 -16.44
N HIS A 89 -4.48 -2.60 -16.24
CA HIS A 89 -3.18 -2.00 -15.92
C HIS A 89 -2.12 -2.46 -16.92
N SER A 90 -1.92 -1.70 -17.99
CA SER A 90 -0.96 -2.04 -19.07
C SER A 90 0.48 -1.65 -18.76
N GLY A 91 0.70 -0.69 -17.85
CA GLY A 91 2.00 -0.07 -17.57
C GLY A 91 2.97 -0.90 -16.73
N GLY A 92 2.50 -2.01 -16.13
CA GLY A 92 3.27 -2.75 -15.13
C GLY A 92 3.25 -2.07 -13.75
N PHE A 93 3.56 -2.82 -12.70
CA PHE A 93 3.57 -2.34 -11.32
C PHE A 93 4.85 -2.76 -10.60
N GLN A 94 5.36 -1.93 -9.70
CA GLN A 94 6.57 -2.23 -8.95
C GLN A 94 6.37 -2.13 -7.45
N VAL A 95 6.96 -3.07 -6.71
CA VAL A 95 7.18 -2.94 -5.27
C VAL A 95 8.66 -2.68 -5.03
N VAL A 96 8.98 -1.54 -4.44
CA VAL A 96 10.34 -1.12 -4.12
C VAL A 96 10.55 -1.28 -2.61
N THR A 97 11.60 -1.98 -2.23
CA THR A 97 11.99 -2.20 -0.83
C THR A 97 13.45 -1.79 -0.64
N PRO A 98 13.97 -1.75 0.60
CA PRO A 98 15.39 -1.47 0.82
C PRO A 98 16.34 -2.48 0.15
N GLN A 99 15.92 -3.76 -0.02
CA GLN A 99 16.78 -4.82 -0.55
C GLN A 99 16.42 -5.25 -1.97
N ALA A 100 15.20 -4.98 -2.44
CA ALA A 100 14.70 -5.54 -3.70
C ALA A 100 13.78 -4.58 -4.46
N ILE A 101 13.71 -4.80 -5.77
CA ILE A 101 12.66 -4.28 -6.65
C ILE A 101 11.97 -5.50 -7.26
N ALA A 102 10.65 -5.62 -7.01
CA ALA A 102 9.79 -6.65 -7.60
C ALA A 102 8.87 -5.98 -8.63
N ALA A 103 9.01 -6.36 -9.91
CA ALA A 103 8.27 -5.77 -11.03
C ALA A 103 7.41 -6.81 -11.73
N VAL A 104 6.20 -6.42 -12.12
CA VAL A 104 5.19 -7.33 -12.68
C VAL A 104 4.39 -6.73 -13.81
N ARG A 105 3.70 -7.65 -14.51
CA ARG A 105 2.62 -7.32 -15.44
C ARG A 105 1.49 -8.34 -15.24
N GLY A 106 0.38 -7.91 -14.55
CA GLY A 106 -0.79 -8.77 -14.34
C GLY A 106 -0.58 -9.96 -13.39
N THR A 107 -0.31 -9.70 -12.13
CA THR A 107 0.20 -10.69 -11.18
C THR A 107 -0.38 -10.46 -9.80
N GLN A 108 -0.50 -11.55 -9.00
CA GLN A 108 -0.75 -11.49 -7.57
C GLN A 108 0.46 -12.04 -6.82
N TRP A 109 1.05 -11.21 -5.93
CA TRP A 109 2.23 -11.59 -5.16
C TRP A 109 2.29 -10.91 -3.81
N ALA A 110 2.94 -11.55 -2.86
CA ALA A 110 3.20 -10.99 -1.55
C ALA A 110 4.66 -10.56 -1.41
N VAL A 111 4.87 -9.45 -0.70
CA VAL A 111 6.19 -8.94 -0.33
C VAL A 111 6.21 -8.67 1.16
N ASP A 112 7.21 -9.17 1.86
CA ASP A 112 7.41 -9.00 3.30
C ASP A 112 8.80 -8.41 3.58
N VAL A 113 8.84 -7.33 4.36
CA VAL A 113 10.09 -6.64 4.73
C VAL A 113 10.27 -6.73 6.24
N GLY A 114 11.32 -7.41 6.66
CA GLY A 114 11.68 -7.56 8.07
C GLY A 114 13.06 -8.17 8.26
N GLY A 115 13.70 -7.91 9.40
CA GLY A 115 14.99 -8.51 9.74
C GLY A 115 16.13 -8.25 8.73
N GLY A 116 16.12 -7.08 8.05
CA GLY A 116 17.13 -6.76 7.02
C GLY A 116 16.97 -7.55 5.72
N GLN A 117 15.82 -8.14 5.49
CA GLN A 117 15.49 -8.98 4.34
C GLN A 117 14.18 -8.55 3.70
N THR A 118 14.10 -8.73 2.39
CA THR A 118 12.85 -8.70 1.62
C THR A 118 12.56 -10.10 1.12
N SER A 119 11.39 -10.63 1.47
CA SER A 119 10.88 -11.91 0.97
C SER A 119 9.77 -11.66 -0.04
N VAL A 120 9.83 -12.30 -1.20
CA VAL A 120 8.83 -12.20 -2.26
C VAL A 120 8.27 -13.58 -2.55
N LEU A 121 6.93 -13.71 -2.61
CA LEU A 121 6.20 -14.94 -2.96
C LEU A 121 5.22 -14.65 -4.08
N VAL A 122 5.21 -15.46 -5.13
CA VAL A 122 4.22 -15.37 -6.20
C VAL A 122 3.03 -16.28 -5.93
N VAL A 123 1.83 -15.71 -6.01
CA VAL A 123 0.56 -16.44 -5.92
C VAL A 123 0.04 -16.78 -7.32
N ARG A 124 0.05 -15.80 -8.22
CA ARG A 124 -0.43 -15.93 -9.60
C ARG A 124 0.41 -15.08 -10.55
N GLY A 125 0.66 -15.57 -11.77
CA GLY A 125 1.42 -14.85 -12.80
C GLY A 125 2.93 -15.03 -12.67
N ALA A 126 3.71 -13.99 -12.99
CA ALA A 126 5.17 -14.01 -12.90
C ALA A 126 5.70 -12.68 -12.39
N VAL A 127 6.75 -12.72 -11.56
CA VAL A 127 7.37 -11.56 -10.92
C VAL A 127 8.86 -11.55 -11.23
N GLY A 128 9.35 -10.45 -11.81
CA GLY A 128 10.78 -10.19 -11.90
C GLY A 128 11.28 -9.54 -10.61
N VAL A 129 12.25 -10.16 -9.95
CA VAL A 129 12.85 -9.65 -8.71
C VAL A 129 14.33 -9.42 -8.91
N ARG A 130 14.83 -8.24 -8.54
CA ARG A 130 16.25 -7.91 -8.56
C ARG A 130 16.64 -7.10 -7.32
N ARG A 131 17.93 -7.08 -7.02
CA ARG A 131 18.52 -6.03 -6.18
C ARG A 131 18.55 -4.70 -6.94
N PRO A 132 18.72 -3.56 -6.28
CA PRO A 132 18.83 -2.26 -6.98
C PRO A 132 19.88 -2.24 -8.08
N GLN A 133 20.99 -2.99 -7.92
CA GLN A 133 22.13 -3.05 -8.86
C GLN A 133 22.47 -4.50 -9.23
N GLY A 134 21.47 -5.34 -9.50
CA GLY A 134 21.69 -6.75 -9.83
C GLY A 134 20.79 -7.24 -10.95
N ASP A 135 21.15 -8.39 -11.50
CA ASP A 135 20.35 -9.05 -12.51
C ASP A 135 19.02 -9.56 -11.93
N PRO A 136 17.95 -9.53 -12.72
CA PRO A 136 16.66 -10.04 -12.28
C PRO A 136 16.61 -11.56 -12.30
N VAL A 137 15.87 -12.13 -11.35
CA VAL A 137 15.35 -13.50 -11.41
C VAL A 137 13.85 -13.44 -11.63
N VAL A 138 13.28 -14.46 -12.26
CA VAL A 138 11.84 -14.56 -12.50
C VAL A 138 11.25 -15.64 -11.60
N LEU A 139 10.24 -15.27 -10.84
CA LEU A 139 9.47 -16.14 -9.96
C LEU A 139 8.15 -16.54 -10.62
N ARG A 140 7.72 -17.77 -10.40
CA ARG A 140 6.45 -18.36 -10.84
C ARG A 140 5.55 -18.71 -9.65
N PRO A 141 4.29 -19.09 -9.84
CA PRO A 141 3.38 -19.42 -8.74
C PRO A 141 3.96 -20.48 -7.78
N GLY A 142 3.93 -20.17 -6.48
CA GLY A 142 4.50 -20.97 -5.40
C GLY A 142 6.01 -20.84 -5.21
N GLU A 143 6.68 -20.07 -6.09
CA GLU A 143 8.08 -19.73 -5.91
C GLU A 143 8.26 -18.43 -5.15
N GLY A 144 9.38 -18.33 -4.45
CA GLY A 144 9.77 -17.14 -3.74
C GLY A 144 11.27 -16.97 -3.67
N VAL A 145 11.68 -15.79 -3.24
CA VAL A 145 13.08 -15.42 -3.03
C VAL A 145 13.23 -14.57 -1.77
N ASP A 146 14.30 -14.81 -1.05
CA ASP A 146 14.72 -14.01 0.09
C ASP A 146 15.91 -13.13 -0.32
N VAL A 147 15.70 -11.82 -0.35
CA VAL A 147 16.69 -10.86 -0.77
C VAL A 147 17.27 -10.15 0.44
N ARG A 148 18.55 -10.30 0.67
CA ARG A 148 19.35 -9.56 1.64
C ARG A 148 20.30 -8.62 0.93
N SER A 149 20.86 -7.67 1.67
CA SER A 149 21.97 -6.84 1.16
C SER A 149 23.17 -7.74 0.79
N GLY A 150 23.91 -7.35 -0.25
CA GLY A 150 25.07 -8.09 -0.75
C GLY A 150 24.97 -8.39 -2.24
N THR A 151 25.96 -9.14 -2.77
CA THR A 151 26.12 -9.41 -4.20
C THR A 151 25.92 -10.89 -4.57
N ALA A 152 25.68 -11.79 -3.58
CA ALA A 152 25.46 -13.20 -3.86
C ALA A 152 24.26 -13.41 -4.80
N PRO A 153 24.26 -14.37 -5.73
CA PRO A 153 23.12 -14.65 -6.60
C PRO A 153 21.80 -14.80 -5.84
N LEU A 154 20.68 -14.38 -6.45
CA LEU A 154 19.37 -14.59 -5.89
C LEU A 154 18.94 -16.05 -6.10
N GLU A 155 18.56 -16.73 -5.03
CA GLU A 155 18.13 -18.13 -5.08
C GLU A 155 16.60 -18.21 -5.11
N VAL A 156 16.06 -18.56 -6.28
CA VAL A 156 14.62 -18.86 -6.43
C VAL A 156 14.34 -20.25 -5.88
N ARG A 157 13.36 -20.36 -5.00
CA ARG A 157 12.94 -21.65 -4.41
C ARG A 157 11.43 -21.75 -4.38
N ARG A 158 10.90 -22.96 -4.55
CA ARG A 158 9.50 -23.23 -4.19
C ARG A 158 9.38 -23.16 -2.67
N TRP A 159 8.49 -22.32 -2.18
CA TRP A 159 8.29 -22.19 -0.75
C TRP A 159 7.51 -23.39 -0.20
N PRO A 160 7.89 -23.91 0.98
CA PRO A 160 7.07 -24.89 1.70
C PRO A 160 5.66 -24.33 1.96
N GLY A 161 4.63 -25.19 1.79
CA GLY A 161 3.24 -24.82 1.99
C GLY A 161 2.98 -24.05 3.30
N PRO A 162 3.46 -24.52 4.46
CA PRO A 162 3.27 -23.83 5.73
C PRO A 162 3.87 -22.40 5.76
N ARG A 163 5.03 -22.19 5.13
CA ARG A 163 5.65 -20.87 5.05
C ARG A 163 4.81 -19.91 4.20
N ALA A 164 4.37 -20.38 3.04
CA ALA A 164 3.53 -19.59 2.14
C ALA A 164 2.19 -19.25 2.81
N ALA A 165 1.53 -20.24 3.43
CA ALA A 165 0.28 -20.06 4.14
C ALA A 165 0.40 -19.08 5.31
N ALA A 166 1.48 -19.14 6.09
CA ALA A 166 1.71 -18.21 7.19
C ALA A 166 1.83 -16.76 6.73
N LEU A 167 2.52 -16.48 5.61
CA LEU A 167 2.58 -15.14 5.04
C LEU A 167 1.21 -14.69 4.52
N LEU A 168 0.53 -15.54 3.77
CA LEU A 168 -0.76 -15.22 3.16
C LEU A 168 -1.86 -15.01 4.21
N ALA A 169 -1.87 -15.77 5.31
CA ALA A 169 -2.81 -15.59 6.42
C ALA A 169 -2.70 -14.20 7.07
N ARG A 170 -1.48 -13.65 7.22
CA ARG A 170 -1.25 -12.27 7.69
C ARG A 170 -1.91 -11.25 6.77
N LEU A 171 -2.10 -11.59 5.51
CA LEU A 171 -2.69 -10.76 4.45
C LEU A 171 -4.16 -11.09 4.17
N GLY A 172 -4.75 -12.06 4.93
CA GLY A 172 -6.17 -12.41 4.85
C GLY A 172 -6.53 -13.33 3.69
N GLN A 173 -5.56 -14.16 3.27
CA GLN A 173 -5.75 -15.18 2.23
C GLN A 173 -5.78 -16.56 2.84
#